data_d5f4116ab59a74b0d3cd044733da67ee
#
_entry.id   d5f4116ab59a74b0d3cd044733da67ee
#
_cell.length_a   1.000
_cell.length_b   1.000
_cell.length_c   1.000
_cell.angle_alpha   90.00
_cell.angle_beta   90.00
_cell.angle_gamma   90.00
#
_symmetry.space_group_name_H-M   'P 1'
#
loop_
_entity.id
_entity.type
_entity.pdbx_description
1 polymer ?
#
loop_
_entity_poly.entity_id
_entity_poly.type
_entity_poly.pdbx_seq_one_letter_code
_entity_poly.pdbx_strand_id
1 'polypeptide(L)'
;MGKMILVTGGARSGKSAFAEKLARESGGEVVYIATAEAWDAEMEHRIALHRNRRPSDWQTYEAPREAAEVIREAGQEHGTILFDCVTIYLSNLLCREAEPYDEAKLAALVQGEMASLIEAVQGLPEETTVLFVTNEVGAGIVPENRLARLYRDLAGLANQQLAAAADAVYAVLCGIPLRIK
;
A
#
# COMPACT_ATOMS: atom_id res chain seq x y z
N MET A 1 3.70 19.22 6.67
CA MET A 1 2.84 18.03 6.53
C MET A 1 3.32 17.27 5.31
N GLY A 2 3.69 16.00 5.48
CA GLY A 2 4.22 15.18 4.41
C GLY A 2 3.24 15.05 3.23
N LYS A 3 3.79 14.86 2.04
CA LYS A 3 3.02 14.70 0.80
C LYS A 3 2.61 13.24 0.60
N MET A 4 1.36 13.01 0.23
CA MET A 4 0.82 11.67 0.01
C MET A 4 0.42 11.45 -1.45
N ILE A 5 0.92 10.38 -2.07
CA ILE A 5 0.58 9.98 -3.43
C ILE A 5 0.03 8.57 -3.40
N LEU A 6 -1.12 8.34 -4.04
CA LEU A 6 -1.69 7.00 -4.20
C LEU A 6 -1.53 6.54 -5.65
N VAL A 7 -0.99 5.33 -5.83
CA VAL A 7 -0.86 4.67 -7.13
C VAL A 7 -1.70 3.39 -7.12
N THR A 8 -2.77 3.38 -7.90
CA THR A 8 -3.68 2.23 -8.00
C THR A 8 -3.66 1.61 -9.39
N GLY A 9 -4.17 0.39 -9.50
CA GLY A 9 -4.33 -0.32 -10.77
C GLY A 9 -4.52 -1.81 -10.57
N GLY A 10 -4.95 -2.52 -11.59
CA GLY A 10 -5.15 -3.97 -11.57
C GLY A 10 -3.85 -4.77 -11.42
N ALA A 11 -3.97 -6.09 -11.25
CA ALA A 11 -2.81 -6.98 -11.25
C ALA A 11 -2.01 -6.81 -12.56
N ARG A 12 -0.69 -6.73 -12.45
CA ARG A 12 0.25 -6.55 -13.59
C ARG A 12 0.00 -5.31 -14.46
N SER A 13 -0.67 -4.29 -13.92
CA SER A 13 -0.93 -3.03 -14.63
C SER A 13 0.32 -2.16 -14.86
N GLY A 14 1.44 -2.43 -14.18
CA GLY A 14 2.64 -1.59 -14.20
C GLY A 14 2.72 -0.58 -13.04
N LYS A 15 1.76 -0.60 -12.10
CA LYS A 15 1.70 0.38 -10.99
C LYS A 15 2.94 0.42 -10.11
N SER A 16 3.52 -0.74 -9.72
CA SER A 16 4.74 -0.75 -8.89
C SER A 16 5.93 -0.14 -9.63
N ALA A 17 6.11 -0.45 -10.92
CA ALA A 17 7.16 0.16 -11.74
C ALA A 17 6.98 1.68 -11.88
N PHE A 18 5.75 2.15 -12.03
CA PHE A 18 5.45 3.58 -12.06
C PHE A 18 5.71 4.25 -10.70
N ALA A 19 5.31 3.63 -9.59
CA ALA A 19 5.56 4.14 -8.25
C ALA A 19 7.07 4.19 -7.94
N GLU A 20 7.84 3.16 -8.33
CA GLU A 20 9.30 3.15 -8.21
C GLU A 20 9.95 4.28 -9.04
N LYS A 21 9.42 4.56 -10.24
CA LYS A 21 9.87 5.69 -11.05
C LYS A 21 9.61 7.02 -10.35
N LEU A 22 8.40 7.24 -9.83
CA LEU A 22 8.05 8.45 -9.09
C LEU A 22 8.93 8.62 -7.85
N ALA A 23 9.20 7.52 -7.11
CA ALA A 23 10.06 7.56 -5.93
C ALA A 23 11.49 8.01 -6.27
N ARG A 24 12.04 7.57 -7.41
CA ARG A 24 13.36 8.03 -7.88
C ARG A 24 13.36 9.51 -8.31
N GLU A 25 12.26 9.96 -8.92
CA GLU A 25 12.13 11.31 -9.44
C GLU A 25 11.84 12.35 -8.35
N SER A 26 11.34 11.93 -7.15
CA SER A 26 11.08 12.83 -6.03
C SER A 26 12.34 13.41 -5.40
N GLY A 27 13.50 12.80 -5.64
CA GLY A 27 14.80 13.23 -5.10
C GLY A 27 15.00 12.82 -3.64
N GLY A 28 16.26 12.61 -3.24
CA GLY A 28 16.62 12.16 -1.90
C GLY A 28 16.70 10.65 -1.73
N GLU A 29 16.96 10.21 -0.51
CA GLU A 29 17.04 8.79 -0.16
C GLU A 29 15.64 8.18 -0.14
N VAL A 30 15.50 7.03 -0.78
CA VAL A 30 14.25 6.29 -0.89
C VAL A 30 14.25 5.11 0.08
N VAL A 31 13.20 5.03 0.89
CA VAL A 31 12.91 3.86 1.72
C VAL A 31 11.77 3.07 1.09
N TYR A 32 11.93 1.76 1.06
CA TYR A 32 10.90 0.83 0.65
C TYR A 32 10.29 0.14 1.86
N ILE A 33 8.99 0.29 2.06
CA ILE A 33 8.24 -0.45 3.09
C ILE A 33 7.56 -1.65 2.44
N ALA A 34 8.05 -2.84 2.77
CA ALA A 34 7.53 -4.11 2.29
C ALA A 34 6.46 -4.65 3.24
N THR A 35 5.26 -4.87 2.72
CA THR A 35 4.13 -5.37 3.52
C THR A 35 3.90 -6.87 3.39
N ALA A 36 4.59 -7.56 2.49
CA ALA A 36 4.36 -8.97 2.23
C ALA A 36 4.96 -9.86 3.33
N GLU A 37 4.13 -10.76 3.88
CA GLU A 37 4.56 -11.92 4.68
C GLU A 37 4.65 -13.16 3.78
N ALA A 38 5.67 -13.99 3.95
CA ALA A 38 5.79 -15.26 3.25
C ALA A 38 4.95 -16.33 3.96
N TRP A 39 3.74 -16.56 3.48
CA TRP A 39 2.85 -17.59 4.01
C TRP A 39 3.06 -18.97 3.34
N ASP A 40 3.61 -18.97 2.14
CA ASP A 40 3.89 -20.15 1.34
C ASP A 40 5.09 -19.94 0.40
N ALA A 41 5.56 -21.02 -0.23
CA ALA A 41 6.70 -20.99 -1.13
C ALA A 41 6.47 -20.12 -2.39
N GLU A 42 5.21 -19.97 -2.85
CA GLU A 42 4.88 -19.10 -3.99
C GLU A 42 5.06 -17.63 -3.59
N MET A 43 4.58 -17.25 -2.41
CA MET A 43 4.74 -15.90 -1.90
C MET A 43 6.21 -15.57 -1.60
N GLU A 44 6.96 -16.53 -1.04
CA GLU A 44 8.40 -16.39 -0.81
C GLU A 44 9.15 -16.13 -2.12
N HIS A 45 8.84 -16.87 -3.18
CA HIS A 45 9.40 -16.65 -4.50
C HIS A 45 9.03 -15.27 -5.07
N ARG A 46 7.78 -14.83 -4.91
CA ARG A 46 7.32 -13.49 -5.35
C ARG A 46 8.07 -12.37 -4.61
N ILE A 47 8.23 -12.49 -3.28
CA ILE A 47 8.99 -11.54 -2.47
C ILE A 47 10.43 -11.46 -2.96
N ALA A 48 11.08 -12.60 -3.21
CA ALA A 48 12.44 -12.65 -3.72
C ALA A 48 12.59 -11.96 -5.08
N LEU A 49 11.64 -12.17 -6.01
CA LEU A 49 11.61 -11.49 -7.31
C LEU A 49 11.45 -9.97 -7.15
N HIS A 50 10.60 -9.52 -6.23
CA HIS A 50 10.44 -8.09 -5.94
C HIS A 50 11.71 -7.48 -5.31
N ARG A 51 12.35 -8.18 -4.37
CA ARG A 51 13.62 -7.75 -3.77
C ARG A 51 14.71 -7.57 -4.83
N ASN A 52 14.84 -8.51 -5.77
CA ASN A 52 15.86 -8.47 -6.83
C ASN A 52 15.67 -7.33 -7.86
N ARG A 53 14.47 -6.74 -7.92
CA ARG A 53 14.18 -5.60 -8.81
C ARG A 53 14.46 -4.25 -8.17
N ARG A 54 14.53 -4.21 -6.83
CA ARG A 54 14.75 -2.96 -6.10
C ARG A 54 16.17 -2.48 -6.34
N PRO A 55 16.37 -1.16 -6.45
CA PRO A 55 17.70 -0.60 -6.43
C PRO A 55 18.43 -1.00 -5.14
N SER A 56 19.71 -1.32 -5.24
CA SER A 56 20.53 -1.77 -4.11
C SER A 56 20.81 -0.67 -3.08
N ASP A 57 20.57 0.57 -3.46
CA ASP A 57 20.73 1.78 -2.64
C ASP A 57 19.46 2.12 -1.83
N TRP A 58 18.35 1.40 -2.04
CA TRP A 58 17.13 1.60 -1.26
C TRP A 58 17.14 0.80 0.03
N GLN A 59 16.99 1.49 1.14
CA GLN A 59 16.76 0.84 2.43
C GLN A 59 15.37 0.19 2.44
N THR A 60 15.28 -1.04 2.98
CA THR A 60 14.01 -1.76 3.07
C THR A 60 13.64 -2.01 4.53
N TYR A 61 12.41 -1.63 4.89
CA TYR A 61 11.77 -1.99 6.14
C TYR A 61 10.67 -3.01 5.86
N GLU A 62 10.60 -4.06 6.65
CA GLU A 62 9.52 -5.03 6.60
C GLU A 62 8.44 -4.63 7.60
N ALA A 63 7.28 -4.24 7.12
CA ALA A 63 6.15 -3.81 7.92
C ALA A 63 4.85 -4.47 7.46
N PRO A 64 4.72 -5.79 7.67
CA PRO A 64 3.48 -6.50 7.37
C PRO A 64 2.32 -6.04 8.26
N ARG A 65 2.63 -5.35 9.36
CA ARG A 65 1.72 -4.76 10.36
C ARG A 65 2.37 -3.54 10.99
N GLU A 66 1.58 -2.75 11.74
CA GLU A 66 2.08 -1.57 12.49
C GLU A 66 2.85 -0.59 11.61
N ALA A 67 2.50 -0.54 10.33
CA ALA A 67 3.25 0.19 9.32
C ALA A 67 3.24 1.72 9.55
N ALA A 68 2.26 2.24 10.28
CA ALA A 68 2.21 3.64 10.65
C ALA A 68 3.42 4.07 11.50
N GLU A 69 3.91 3.19 12.40
CA GLU A 69 5.11 3.45 13.21
C GLU A 69 6.35 3.49 12.32
N VAL A 70 6.48 2.53 11.42
CA VAL A 70 7.60 2.49 10.46
C VAL A 70 7.62 3.72 9.55
N ILE A 71 6.44 4.19 9.10
CA ILE A 71 6.32 5.43 8.32
C ILE A 71 6.81 6.64 9.14
N ARG A 72 6.43 6.73 10.43
CA ARG A 72 6.87 7.84 11.29
C ARG A 72 8.38 7.84 11.49
N GLU A 73 8.97 6.67 11.76
CA GLU A 73 10.42 6.54 11.96
C GLU A 73 11.18 6.85 10.67
N ALA A 74 10.87 6.13 9.58
CA ALA A 74 11.55 6.29 8.31
C ALA A 74 11.41 7.70 7.73
N GLY A 75 10.25 8.32 7.89
CA GLY A 75 9.97 9.64 7.33
C GLY A 75 10.65 10.81 8.03
N GLN A 76 11.26 10.62 9.21
CA GLN A 76 12.11 11.63 9.85
C GLN A 76 13.51 11.67 9.24
N GLU A 77 13.98 10.57 8.69
CA GLU A 77 15.35 10.40 8.20
C GLU A 77 15.43 10.46 6.67
N HIS A 78 14.34 10.13 5.97
CA HIS A 78 14.33 9.95 4.52
C HIS A 78 13.26 10.81 3.84
N GLY A 79 13.62 11.38 2.67
CA GLY A 79 12.74 12.27 1.90
C GLY A 79 11.64 11.55 1.12
N THR A 80 11.77 10.24 0.87
CA THR A 80 10.79 9.47 0.09
C THR A 80 10.56 8.08 0.65
N ILE A 81 9.28 7.73 0.82
CA ILE A 81 8.84 6.39 1.25
C ILE A 81 7.97 5.77 0.16
N LEU A 82 8.29 4.55 -0.24
CA LEU A 82 7.46 3.73 -1.12
C LEU A 82 6.86 2.57 -0.34
N PHE A 83 5.54 2.60 -0.13
CA PHE A 83 4.77 1.58 0.57
C PHE A 83 4.14 0.60 -0.44
N ASP A 84 4.62 -0.63 -0.53
CA ASP A 84 4.15 -1.63 -1.49
C ASP A 84 3.83 -2.98 -0.80
N CYS A 85 2.53 -3.30 -0.61
CA CYS A 85 1.33 -2.56 -1.02
C CYS A 85 0.22 -2.61 0.04
N VAL A 86 -0.71 -1.67 -0.05
CA VAL A 86 -1.88 -1.58 0.86
C VAL A 86 -2.72 -2.86 0.83
N THR A 87 -2.95 -3.46 -0.35
CA THR A 87 -3.77 -4.67 -0.48
C THR A 87 -3.17 -5.87 0.25
N ILE A 88 -1.86 -6.08 0.19
CA ILE A 88 -1.22 -7.16 0.97
C ILE A 88 -1.25 -6.83 2.47
N TYR A 89 -1.03 -5.58 2.84
CA TYR A 89 -1.16 -5.12 4.23
C TYR A 89 -2.55 -5.44 4.80
N LEU A 90 -3.62 -5.10 4.09
CA LEU A 90 -4.98 -5.45 4.47
C LEU A 90 -5.22 -6.97 4.54
N SER A 91 -4.64 -7.74 3.63
CA SER A 91 -4.72 -9.20 3.67
C SER A 91 -4.12 -9.76 4.96
N ASN A 92 -2.96 -9.24 5.39
CA ASN A 92 -2.31 -9.67 6.64
C ASN A 92 -3.17 -9.40 7.88
N LEU A 93 -3.96 -8.31 7.86
CA LEU A 93 -4.88 -7.98 8.95
C LEU A 93 -6.11 -8.89 8.94
N LEU A 94 -6.76 -9.06 7.78
CA LEU A 94 -8.03 -9.75 7.66
C LEU A 94 -7.92 -11.27 7.71
N CYS A 95 -6.83 -11.87 7.21
CA CYS A 95 -6.63 -13.32 7.23
C CYS A 95 -6.38 -13.91 8.63
N ARG A 96 -6.25 -13.08 9.66
CA ARG A 96 -6.10 -13.51 11.06
C ARG A 96 -7.42 -13.63 11.79
N GLU A 97 -8.46 -13.06 11.25
CA GLU A 97 -9.78 -13.11 11.85
C GLU A 97 -10.44 -14.47 11.56
N ALA A 98 -11.07 -15.02 12.58
CA ALA A 98 -11.76 -16.32 12.48
C ALA A 98 -13.25 -16.15 12.17
N GLU A 99 -13.86 -17.15 11.56
CA GLU A 99 -15.30 -17.21 11.41
C GLU A 99 -16.01 -17.45 12.76
N PRO A 100 -17.22 -16.90 12.98
CA PRO A 100 -17.98 -16.06 12.03
C PRO A 100 -17.41 -14.64 11.97
N TYR A 101 -17.24 -14.12 10.74
CA TYR A 101 -16.74 -12.76 10.55
C TYR A 101 -17.73 -11.70 10.99
N ASP A 102 -17.29 -10.81 11.87
CA ASP A 102 -17.98 -9.58 12.23
C ASP A 102 -17.59 -8.46 11.25
N GLU A 103 -18.45 -8.20 10.27
CA GLU A 103 -18.20 -7.24 9.21
C GLU A 103 -18.01 -5.81 9.73
N ALA A 104 -18.74 -5.42 10.77
CA ALA A 104 -18.63 -4.09 11.37
C ALA A 104 -17.28 -3.92 12.08
N LYS A 105 -16.86 -4.94 12.84
CA LYS A 105 -15.55 -4.98 13.49
C LYS A 105 -14.41 -4.88 12.46
N LEU A 106 -14.51 -5.66 11.38
CA LEU A 106 -13.48 -5.65 10.32
C LEU A 106 -13.44 -4.33 9.56
N ALA A 107 -14.59 -3.73 9.29
CA ALA A 107 -14.65 -2.40 8.69
C ALA A 107 -14.01 -1.33 9.60
N ALA A 108 -14.31 -1.36 10.90
CA ALA A 108 -13.71 -0.45 11.88
C ALA A 108 -12.19 -0.64 11.98
N LEU A 109 -11.72 -1.89 11.96
CA LEU A 109 -10.28 -2.22 11.94
C LEU A 109 -9.59 -1.59 10.72
N VAL A 110 -10.11 -1.83 9.52
CA VAL A 110 -9.53 -1.30 8.27
C VAL A 110 -9.57 0.22 8.26
N GLN A 111 -10.68 0.85 8.68
CA GLN A 111 -10.79 2.31 8.76
C GLN A 111 -9.77 2.90 9.74
N GLY A 112 -9.60 2.28 10.90
CA GLY A 112 -8.63 2.70 11.91
C GLY A 112 -7.19 2.61 11.40
N GLU A 113 -6.84 1.50 10.73
CA GLU A 113 -5.52 1.32 10.14
C GLU A 113 -5.23 2.36 9.05
N MET A 114 -6.18 2.62 8.14
CA MET A 114 -6.00 3.64 7.12
C MET A 114 -5.88 5.04 7.73
N ALA A 115 -6.64 5.35 8.77
CA ALA A 115 -6.52 6.62 9.49
C ALA A 115 -5.13 6.76 10.13
N SER A 116 -4.61 5.69 10.76
CA SER A 116 -3.26 5.69 11.35
C SER A 116 -2.15 5.90 10.32
N LEU A 117 -2.27 5.29 9.12
CA LEU A 117 -1.32 5.53 8.02
C LEU A 117 -1.37 6.98 7.54
N ILE A 118 -2.57 7.55 7.37
CA ILE A 118 -2.77 8.95 6.95
C ILE A 118 -2.19 9.92 7.99
N GLU A 119 -2.49 9.72 9.27
CA GLU A 119 -1.96 10.51 10.37
C GLU A 119 -0.43 10.44 10.44
N ALA A 120 0.15 9.25 10.22
CA ALA A 120 1.59 9.08 10.16
C ALA A 120 2.21 9.99 9.08
N VAL A 121 1.65 10.00 7.86
CA VAL A 121 2.12 10.86 6.77
C VAL A 121 1.93 12.34 7.10
N GLN A 122 0.79 12.72 7.67
CA GLN A 122 0.50 14.11 8.03
C GLN A 122 1.47 14.67 9.08
N GLY A 123 2.00 13.81 9.95
CA GLY A 123 3.01 14.15 10.95
C GLY A 123 4.43 14.31 10.41
N LEU A 124 4.70 13.97 9.15
CA LEU A 124 6.03 14.05 8.54
C LEU A 124 6.39 15.49 8.09
N PRO A 125 7.69 15.79 7.91
CA PRO A 125 8.16 17.01 7.30
C PRO A 125 7.53 17.25 5.92
N GLU A 126 7.39 18.53 5.52
CA GLU A 126 6.71 18.92 4.26
C GLU A 126 7.45 18.42 3.01
N GLU A 127 8.75 18.26 3.09
CA GLU A 127 9.62 17.72 2.04
C GLU A 127 9.48 16.21 1.87
N THR A 128 8.92 15.49 2.85
CA THR A 128 8.76 14.03 2.78
C THR A 128 7.59 13.65 1.90
N THR A 129 7.82 12.73 0.97
CA THR A 129 6.78 12.17 0.09
C THR A 129 6.57 10.68 0.39
N VAL A 130 5.32 10.28 0.64
CA VAL A 130 4.94 8.89 0.81
C VAL A 130 4.08 8.43 -0.36
N LEU A 131 4.54 7.40 -1.08
CA LEU A 131 3.82 6.77 -2.18
C LEU A 131 3.20 5.47 -1.70
N PHE A 132 1.88 5.38 -1.73
CA PHE A 132 1.15 4.14 -1.46
C PHE A 132 0.81 3.43 -2.76
N VAL A 133 1.19 2.15 -2.87
CA VAL A 133 0.77 1.28 -3.97
C VAL A 133 -0.40 0.42 -3.51
N THR A 134 -1.45 0.36 -4.31
CA THR A 134 -2.62 -0.47 -4.03
C THR A 134 -3.14 -1.16 -5.28
N ASN A 135 -3.90 -2.25 -5.11
CA ASN A 135 -4.62 -2.86 -6.23
C ASN A 135 -6.09 -2.39 -6.24
N GLU A 136 -6.61 -2.20 -7.45
CA GLU A 136 -8.04 -2.15 -7.68
C GLU A 136 -8.57 -3.58 -7.86
N VAL A 137 -9.24 -4.10 -6.83
CA VAL A 137 -9.73 -5.48 -6.80
C VAL A 137 -11.24 -5.58 -7.03
N GLY A 138 -11.94 -4.43 -7.03
CA GLY A 138 -13.40 -4.35 -7.13
C GLY A 138 -13.97 -4.58 -8.52
N ALA A 139 -13.18 -4.38 -9.58
CA ALA A 139 -13.64 -4.46 -10.97
C ALA A 139 -13.76 -5.90 -11.54
N GLY A 140 -13.46 -6.93 -10.74
CA GLY A 140 -13.55 -8.33 -11.15
C GLY A 140 -14.88 -8.99 -10.86
N ILE A 141 -14.97 -10.30 -11.15
CA ILE A 141 -16.13 -11.15 -10.82
C ILE A 141 -16.30 -11.19 -9.29
N VAL A 142 -17.55 -11.20 -8.83
CA VAL A 142 -17.86 -11.33 -7.41
C VAL A 142 -17.40 -12.71 -6.90
N PRO A 143 -16.50 -12.78 -5.90
CA PRO A 143 -16.00 -14.05 -5.41
C PRO A 143 -17.08 -14.90 -4.73
N GLU A 144 -16.99 -16.24 -4.87
CA GLU A 144 -17.88 -17.17 -4.14
C GLU A 144 -17.56 -17.23 -2.65
N ASN A 145 -16.29 -17.11 -2.28
CA ASN A 145 -15.83 -17.12 -0.90
C ASN A 145 -16.23 -15.84 -0.17
N ARG A 146 -16.80 -15.97 1.04
CA ARG A 146 -17.29 -14.85 1.84
C ARG A 146 -16.17 -13.89 2.27
N LEU A 147 -15.04 -14.43 2.73
CA LEU A 147 -13.89 -13.60 3.13
C LEU A 147 -13.35 -12.79 1.95
N ALA A 148 -13.28 -13.41 0.76
CA ALA A 148 -12.83 -12.72 -0.44
C ALA A 148 -13.77 -11.58 -0.87
N ARG A 149 -15.10 -11.72 -0.69
CA ARG A 149 -16.06 -10.62 -0.93
C ARG A 149 -15.85 -9.48 0.06
N LEU A 150 -15.75 -9.84 1.34
CA LEU A 150 -15.52 -8.86 2.41
C LEU A 150 -14.19 -8.13 2.21
N TYR A 151 -13.12 -8.87 1.91
CA TYR A 151 -11.82 -8.29 1.57
C TYR A 151 -11.92 -7.30 0.40
N ARG A 152 -12.61 -7.68 -0.68
CA ARG A 152 -12.80 -6.82 -1.86
C ARG A 152 -13.49 -5.50 -1.50
N ASP A 153 -14.56 -5.58 -0.71
CA ASP A 153 -15.33 -4.42 -0.31
C ASP A 153 -14.54 -3.51 0.64
N LEU A 154 -13.83 -4.10 1.62
CA LEU A 154 -12.97 -3.37 2.54
C LEU A 154 -11.75 -2.74 1.86
N ALA A 155 -11.14 -3.42 0.89
CA ALA A 155 -10.05 -2.86 0.08
C ALA A 155 -10.53 -1.64 -0.75
N GLY A 156 -11.75 -1.69 -1.28
CA GLY A 156 -12.37 -0.55 -1.95
C GLY A 156 -12.56 0.65 -1.02
N LEU A 157 -13.05 0.43 0.20
CA LEU A 157 -13.20 1.48 1.23
C LEU A 157 -11.85 2.07 1.64
N ALA A 158 -10.83 1.22 1.85
CA ALA A 158 -9.47 1.67 2.15
C ALA A 158 -8.89 2.54 1.02
N ASN A 159 -9.07 2.12 -0.23
CA ASN A 159 -8.63 2.89 -1.39
C ASN A 159 -9.32 4.26 -1.46
N GLN A 160 -10.62 4.33 -1.17
CA GLN A 160 -11.37 5.60 -1.12
C GLN A 160 -10.83 6.52 -0.02
N GLN A 161 -10.58 6.00 1.19
CA GLN A 161 -10.07 6.78 2.32
C GLN A 161 -8.68 7.34 2.02
N LEU A 162 -7.77 6.52 1.48
CA LEU A 162 -6.43 6.95 1.09
C LEU A 162 -6.48 7.96 -0.07
N ALA A 163 -7.32 7.73 -1.08
CA ALA A 163 -7.48 8.64 -2.22
C ALA A 163 -8.04 10.00 -1.80
N ALA A 164 -8.97 10.03 -0.83
CA ALA A 164 -9.50 11.27 -0.28
C ALA A 164 -8.40 12.12 0.40
N ALA A 165 -7.49 11.47 1.14
CA ALA A 165 -6.40 12.13 1.86
C ALA A 165 -5.21 12.48 0.94
N ALA A 166 -5.00 11.75 -0.16
CA ALA A 166 -3.84 11.93 -1.03
C ALA A 166 -3.83 13.29 -1.76
N ASP A 167 -2.64 13.86 -1.96
CA ASP A 167 -2.41 15.08 -2.77
C ASP A 167 -2.47 14.78 -4.27
N ALA A 168 -2.16 13.54 -4.66
CA ALA A 168 -2.29 13.08 -6.03
C ALA A 168 -2.66 11.60 -6.07
N VAL A 169 -3.49 11.24 -7.05
CA VAL A 169 -3.90 9.84 -7.29
C VAL A 169 -3.66 9.50 -8.75
N TYR A 170 -2.99 8.36 -8.97
CA TYR A 170 -2.72 7.82 -10.31
C TYR A 170 -3.36 6.45 -10.47
N ALA A 171 -4.11 6.26 -11.55
CA ALA A 171 -4.55 4.95 -12.01
C ALA A 171 -3.59 4.46 -13.11
N VAL A 172 -3.05 3.24 -12.99
CA VAL A 172 -2.15 2.67 -13.99
C VAL A 172 -2.89 1.58 -14.76
N LEU A 173 -3.09 1.80 -16.04
CA LEU A 173 -3.77 0.88 -16.96
C LEU A 173 -2.81 0.52 -18.10
N CYS A 174 -2.57 -0.77 -18.32
CA CYS A 174 -1.70 -1.27 -19.42
C CYS A 174 -0.30 -0.60 -19.43
N GLY A 175 0.27 -0.32 -18.28
CA GLY A 175 1.56 0.36 -18.13
C GLY A 175 1.50 1.89 -18.26
N ILE A 176 0.33 2.45 -18.54
CA ILE A 176 0.14 3.89 -18.75
C ILE A 176 -0.46 4.52 -17.49
N PRO A 177 0.25 5.44 -16.81
CA PRO A 177 -0.29 6.15 -15.66
C PRO A 177 -1.24 7.28 -16.12
N LEU A 178 -2.39 7.34 -15.49
CA LEU A 178 -3.37 8.41 -15.63
C LEU A 178 -3.54 9.10 -14.28
N ARG A 179 -3.26 10.39 -14.22
CA ARG A 179 -3.55 11.18 -13.02
C ARG A 179 -5.06 11.44 -12.94
N ILE A 180 -5.70 11.06 -11.82
CA ILE A 180 -7.15 11.21 -11.59
C ILE A 180 -7.46 12.19 -10.45
N LYS A 181 -6.44 12.57 -9.69
CA LYS A 181 -6.49 13.66 -8.71
C LYS A 181 -5.19 14.46 -8.69
#